data_fc13b88d5ea88f470d3b712c012d95e4
#
_entry.id   fc13b88d5ea88f470d3b712c012d95e4
#
_cell.length_a   1.000
_cell.length_b   1.000
_cell.length_c   1.000
_cell.angle_alpha   90.00
_cell.angle_beta   90.00
_cell.angle_gamma   90.00
#
_symmetry.space_group_name_H-M   'P 1'
#
loop_
_entity.id
_entity.type
_entity.pdbx_description
1 polymer ?
#
loop_
_entity_poly.entity_id
_entity_poly.type
_entity_poly.pdbx_seq_one_letter_code
_entity_poly.pdbx_strand_id
1 'polypeptide(L)'
;MLLAIEFDNLHQILRSLYTDMMPLCGNMAGVAKGIAGLGALFYVAAKVWQSLASAEPIDVYPLLRPFVIGFCIMFFPTFVLGTINSVMSPVVKGCNNMLETQTFDMNAYREQKDKLEYEAMVRNPETAYLVSDEAFDKQIDELGWSAKDIATMGGMYMDRAAHNIKQSVRDWFRELLELLFQSAALVIDTIRTFFLIVLAILGPIAFAISVYDGFQATLTQWITRYISVYLWLPVSDLFSSILARIQVLMLQKDIQELSDPNFVPDSSNSVYIIFMIIGIIGYFTIPTAV
;
A
#
# COMPACT_ATOMS: atom_id res chain seq x y z
N MET A 1 -1.18 -14.49 -11.80
CA MET A 1 -0.79 -13.57 -12.89
C MET A 1 -1.97 -12.75 -13.43
N LEU A 2 -3.13 -13.32 -13.77
CA LEU A 2 -4.32 -12.58 -14.24
C LEU A 2 -4.86 -11.59 -13.19
N LEU A 3 -4.94 -11.97 -11.92
CA LEU A 3 -5.42 -11.11 -10.84
C LEU A 3 -4.51 -9.89 -10.56
N ALA A 4 -3.18 -10.07 -10.65
CA ALA A 4 -2.23 -8.96 -10.47
C ALA A 4 -2.39 -7.88 -11.56
N ILE A 5 -2.67 -8.28 -12.80
CA ILE A 5 -2.92 -7.36 -13.91
C ILE A 5 -4.21 -6.55 -13.70
N GLU A 6 -5.24 -7.16 -13.10
CA GLU A 6 -6.49 -6.45 -12.78
C GLU A 6 -6.29 -5.39 -11.67
N PHE A 7 -5.50 -5.69 -10.64
CA PHE A 7 -5.20 -4.71 -9.58
C PHE A 7 -4.40 -3.51 -10.09
N ASP A 8 -3.40 -3.72 -10.93
CA ASP A 8 -2.63 -2.63 -11.55
C ASP A 8 -3.51 -1.71 -12.40
N ASN A 9 -4.46 -2.27 -13.15
CA ASN A 9 -5.43 -1.51 -13.91
C ASN A 9 -6.33 -0.66 -13.00
N LEU A 10 -6.74 -1.18 -11.84
CA LEU A 10 -7.56 -0.44 -10.87
C LEU A 10 -6.79 0.73 -10.26
N HIS A 11 -5.51 0.59 -9.91
CA HIS A 11 -4.67 1.70 -9.47
C HIS A 11 -4.52 2.78 -10.54
N GLN A 12 -4.41 2.41 -11.81
CA GLN A 12 -4.38 3.37 -12.93
C GLN A 12 -5.71 4.10 -13.08
N ILE A 13 -6.84 3.41 -12.95
CA ILE A 13 -8.18 4.01 -12.98
C ILE A 13 -8.35 5.02 -11.84
N LEU A 14 -7.87 4.72 -10.63
CA LEU A 14 -7.92 5.66 -9.50
C LEU A 14 -7.10 6.93 -9.76
N ARG A 15 -5.94 6.81 -10.41
CA ARG A 15 -5.11 7.96 -10.82
C ARG A 15 -5.79 8.81 -11.89
N SER A 16 -6.42 8.18 -12.90
CA SER A 16 -7.17 8.91 -13.93
C SER A 16 -8.39 9.58 -13.34
N LEU A 17 -9.13 8.92 -12.44
CA LEU A 17 -10.26 9.49 -11.71
C LEU A 17 -9.89 10.78 -10.98
N TYR A 18 -8.77 10.79 -10.26
CA TYR A 18 -8.29 12.00 -9.60
C TYR A 18 -8.08 13.14 -10.61
N THR A 19 -7.43 12.86 -11.74
CA THR A 19 -7.16 13.86 -12.78
C THR A 19 -8.45 14.37 -13.45
N ASP A 20 -9.40 13.47 -13.72
CA ASP A 20 -10.68 13.80 -14.37
C ASP A 20 -11.60 14.61 -13.47
N MET A 21 -11.47 14.46 -12.14
CA MET A 21 -12.25 15.24 -11.16
C MET A 21 -11.66 16.62 -10.84
N MET A 22 -10.40 16.91 -11.22
CA MET A 22 -9.76 18.20 -10.95
C MET A 22 -10.48 19.42 -11.57
N PRO A 23 -11.12 19.36 -12.77
CA PRO A 23 -11.88 20.51 -13.29
C PRO A 23 -13.00 20.98 -12.37
N LEU A 24 -13.60 20.09 -11.56
CA LEU A 24 -14.63 20.46 -10.58
C LEU A 24 -14.11 21.38 -9.48
N CYS A 25 -12.82 21.31 -9.17
CA CYS A 25 -12.14 22.24 -8.28
C CYS A 25 -12.22 23.69 -8.80
N GLY A 26 -12.13 23.90 -10.11
CA GLY A 26 -12.29 25.21 -10.76
C GLY A 26 -13.69 25.80 -10.56
N ASN A 27 -14.74 24.98 -10.60
CA ASN A 27 -16.11 25.41 -10.35
C ASN A 27 -16.29 25.88 -8.89
N MET A 28 -15.74 25.14 -7.93
CA MET A 28 -15.77 25.51 -6.52
C MET A 28 -14.92 26.75 -6.22
N ALA A 29 -13.85 26.99 -6.97
CA ALA A 29 -13.07 28.22 -6.89
C ALA A 29 -13.90 29.46 -7.24
N GLY A 30 -14.86 29.34 -8.18
CA GLY A 30 -15.81 30.39 -8.50
C GLY A 30 -16.67 30.79 -7.29
N VAL A 31 -17.25 29.83 -6.59
CA VAL A 31 -18.02 30.04 -5.35
C VAL A 31 -17.15 30.60 -4.24
N ALA A 32 -15.95 30.07 -4.07
CA ALA A 32 -14.99 30.50 -3.05
C ALA A 32 -14.55 31.97 -3.23
N LYS A 33 -14.40 32.45 -4.47
CA LYS A 33 -14.10 33.86 -4.77
C LYS A 33 -15.16 34.79 -4.20
N GLY A 34 -16.46 34.43 -4.33
CA GLY A 34 -17.55 35.23 -3.75
C GLY A 34 -17.47 35.31 -2.24
N ILE A 35 -17.27 34.15 -1.58
CA ILE A 35 -17.14 34.04 -0.11
C ILE A 35 -15.90 34.82 0.37
N ALA A 36 -14.75 34.62 -0.27
CA ALA A 36 -13.51 35.31 0.07
C ALA A 36 -13.57 36.82 -0.16
N GLY A 37 -14.25 37.26 -1.24
CA GLY A 37 -14.43 38.71 -1.53
C GLY A 37 -15.24 39.40 -0.44
N LEU A 38 -16.37 38.83 -0.01
CA LEU A 38 -17.14 39.33 1.13
C LEU A 38 -16.31 39.32 2.42
N GLY A 39 -15.60 38.21 2.69
CA GLY A 39 -14.71 38.12 3.85
C GLY A 39 -13.62 39.17 3.85
N ALA A 40 -13.00 39.44 2.69
CA ALA A 40 -11.97 40.46 2.54
C ALA A 40 -12.50 41.86 2.85
N LEU A 41 -13.72 42.22 2.38
CA LEU A 41 -14.34 43.49 2.68
C LEU A 41 -14.55 43.68 4.19
N PHE A 42 -15.15 42.68 4.85
CA PHE A 42 -15.36 42.72 6.31
C PHE A 42 -14.04 42.76 7.09
N TYR A 43 -13.07 41.94 6.68
CA TYR A 43 -11.75 41.90 7.32
C TYR A 43 -11.02 43.24 7.24
N VAL A 44 -10.93 43.81 6.03
CA VAL A 44 -10.28 45.14 5.81
C VAL A 44 -11.01 46.23 6.55
N ALA A 45 -12.36 46.27 6.46
CA ALA A 45 -13.17 47.27 7.16
C ALA A 45 -12.97 47.20 8.68
N ALA A 46 -13.01 46.00 9.27
CA ALA A 46 -12.80 45.81 10.70
C ALA A 46 -11.38 46.21 11.14
N LYS A 47 -10.34 45.89 10.37
CA LYS A 47 -8.95 46.27 10.70
C LYS A 47 -8.71 47.76 10.60
N VAL A 48 -9.21 48.39 9.55
CA VAL A 48 -9.11 49.84 9.40
C VAL A 48 -9.87 50.56 10.52
N TRP A 49 -11.08 50.09 10.83
CA TRP A 49 -11.88 50.66 11.94
C TRP A 49 -11.17 50.52 13.29
N GLN A 50 -10.56 49.34 13.55
CA GLN A 50 -9.80 49.11 14.77
C GLN A 50 -8.60 50.03 14.92
N SER A 51 -7.82 50.24 13.86
CA SER A 51 -6.68 51.17 13.86
C SER A 51 -7.13 52.61 14.08
N LEU A 52 -8.23 53.03 13.43
CA LEU A 52 -8.81 54.38 13.63
C LEU A 52 -9.30 54.60 15.07
N ALA A 53 -9.96 53.57 15.65
CA ALA A 53 -10.49 53.63 17.03
C ALA A 53 -9.36 53.68 18.08
N SER A 54 -8.21 53.04 17.79
CA SER A 54 -7.03 53.04 18.67
C SER A 54 -6.14 54.28 18.44
N ALA A 55 -6.43 55.14 17.47
CA ALA A 55 -5.57 56.24 17.02
C ALA A 55 -4.13 55.78 16.64
N GLU A 56 -4.00 54.55 16.15
CA GLU A 56 -2.76 53.95 15.72
C GLU A 56 -2.58 54.04 14.18
N PRO A 57 -1.37 54.11 13.67
CA PRO A 57 -1.12 54.07 12.22
C PRO A 57 -1.62 52.74 11.65
N ILE A 58 -2.22 52.78 10.45
CA ILE A 58 -2.74 51.58 9.77
C ILE A 58 -1.57 50.67 9.37
N ASP A 59 -1.52 49.45 9.95
CA ASP A 59 -0.58 48.42 9.51
C ASP A 59 -1.08 47.78 8.22
N VAL A 60 -0.30 47.93 7.13
CA VAL A 60 -0.63 47.40 5.81
C VAL A 60 -0.41 45.88 5.69
N TYR A 61 0.51 45.31 6.47
CA TYR A 61 0.85 43.89 6.34
C TYR A 61 -0.33 42.95 6.61
N PRO A 62 -1.12 43.08 7.68
CA PRO A 62 -2.31 42.27 7.87
C PRO A 62 -3.34 42.42 6.75
N LEU A 63 -3.43 43.60 6.12
CA LEU A 63 -4.38 43.88 5.05
C LEU A 63 -4.03 43.15 3.74
N LEU A 64 -2.77 42.74 3.54
CA LEU A 64 -2.35 41.95 2.37
C LEU A 64 -2.84 40.48 2.41
N ARG A 65 -3.15 39.97 3.58
CA ARG A 65 -3.54 38.57 3.77
C ARG A 65 -4.73 38.13 2.90
N PRO A 66 -5.87 38.84 2.86
CA PRO A 66 -7.00 38.47 2.00
C PRO A 66 -6.63 38.43 0.51
N PHE A 67 -5.72 39.28 0.06
CA PHE A 67 -5.25 39.31 -1.33
C PHE A 67 -4.42 38.08 -1.68
N VAL A 68 -3.51 37.66 -0.79
CA VAL A 68 -2.72 36.45 -0.97
C VAL A 68 -3.61 35.19 -1.00
N ILE A 69 -4.59 35.10 -0.10
CA ILE A 69 -5.55 34.00 -0.08
C ILE A 69 -6.41 34.04 -1.36
N GLY A 70 -6.87 35.21 -1.81
CA GLY A 70 -7.61 35.36 -3.04
C GLY A 70 -6.82 34.90 -4.28
N PHE A 71 -5.53 35.21 -4.32
CA PHE A 71 -4.62 34.70 -5.36
C PHE A 71 -4.53 33.17 -5.32
N CYS A 72 -4.35 32.58 -4.14
CA CYS A 72 -4.34 31.12 -3.97
C CYS A 72 -5.65 30.48 -4.45
N ILE A 73 -6.81 31.08 -4.17
CA ILE A 73 -8.12 30.59 -4.64
C ILE A 73 -8.21 30.70 -6.16
N MET A 74 -7.70 31.78 -6.76
CA MET A 74 -7.75 31.99 -8.21
C MET A 74 -6.98 30.93 -8.98
N PHE A 75 -5.84 30.53 -8.48
CA PHE A 75 -4.94 29.56 -9.09
C PHE A 75 -4.88 28.24 -8.30
N PHE A 76 -5.94 27.88 -7.59
CA PHE A 76 -5.94 26.78 -6.64
C PHE A 76 -5.45 25.46 -7.21
N PRO A 77 -5.96 24.95 -8.37
CA PRO A 77 -5.52 23.66 -8.91
C PRO A 77 -4.04 23.67 -9.31
N THR A 78 -3.56 24.76 -9.91
CA THR A 78 -2.20 24.84 -10.46
C THR A 78 -1.18 25.26 -9.41
N PHE A 79 -1.49 26.27 -8.61
CA PHE A 79 -0.56 26.82 -7.64
C PHE A 79 -0.57 26.02 -6.33
N VAL A 80 -1.74 25.85 -5.69
CA VAL A 80 -1.80 25.19 -4.38
C VAL A 80 -1.59 23.68 -4.52
N LEU A 81 -2.45 22.99 -5.29
CA LEU A 81 -2.35 21.55 -5.47
C LEU A 81 -1.10 21.15 -6.24
N GLY A 82 -0.76 21.92 -7.29
CA GLY A 82 0.44 21.68 -8.10
C GLY A 82 1.72 21.78 -7.27
N THR A 83 1.85 22.75 -6.37
CA THR A 83 3.00 22.89 -5.48
C THR A 83 3.08 21.74 -4.49
N ILE A 84 1.97 21.39 -3.82
CA ILE A 84 1.95 20.28 -2.86
C ILE A 84 2.32 18.97 -3.57
N ASN A 85 1.71 18.70 -4.73
CA ASN A 85 1.99 17.48 -5.49
C ASN A 85 3.45 17.42 -5.97
N SER A 86 4.03 18.55 -6.40
CA SER A 86 5.43 18.61 -6.84
C SER A 86 6.40 18.33 -5.71
N VAL A 87 6.13 18.86 -4.50
CA VAL A 87 6.95 18.61 -3.31
C VAL A 87 6.83 17.18 -2.82
N MET A 88 5.62 16.59 -2.91
CA MET A 88 5.36 15.24 -2.41
C MET A 88 5.71 14.13 -3.41
N SER A 89 5.74 14.40 -4.72
CA SER A 89 6.01 13.42 -5.76
C SER A 89 7.34 12.66 -5.60
N PRO A 90 8.47 13.31 -5.23
CA PRO A 90 9.72 12.59 -4.99
C PRO A 90 9.62 11.58 -3.84
N VAL A 91 8.87 11.90 -2.79
CA VAL A 91 8.65 11.00 -1.64
C VAL A 91 7.89 9.75 -2.09
N VAL A 92 6.79 9.94 -2.84
CA VAL A 92 6.00 8.82 -3.39
C VAL A 92 6.87 7.93 -4.27
N LYS A 93 7.62 8.53 -5.22
CA LYS A 93 8.51 7.76 -6.11
C LYS A 93 9.60 7.01 -5.35
N GLY A 94 10.19 7.65 -4.34
CA GLY A 94 11.21 7.02 -3.50
C GLY A 94 10.69 5.79 -2.77
N CYS A 95 9.51 5.89 -2.15
CA CYS A 95 8.89 4.78 -1.43
C CYS A 95 8.47 3.64 -2.39
N ASN A 96 7.89 3.98 -3.55
CA ASN A 96 7.53 2.99 -4.56
C ASN A 96 8.77 2.23 -5.10
N ASN A 97 9.86 2.92 -5.38
CA ASN A 97 11.11 2.27 -5.83
C ASN A 97 11.68 1.32 -4.75
N MET A 98 11.57 1.69 -3.47
CA MET A 98 11.97 0.81 -2.37
C MET A 98 11.11 -0.45 -2.33
N LEU A 99 9.79 -0.31 -2.50
CA LEU A 99 8.87 -1.45 -2.55
C LEU A 99 9.19 -2.38 -3.73
N GLU A 100 9.35 -1.84 -4.93
CA GLU A 100 9.66 -2.62 -6.13
C GLU A 100 10.96 -3.42 -5.95
N THR A 101 12.02 -2.80 -5.41
CA THR A 101 13.29 -3.48 -5.15
C THR A 101 13.13 -4.63 -4.16
N GLN A 102 12.45 -4.42 -3.03
CA GLN A 102 12.27 -5.45 -2.02
C GLN A 102 11.36 -6.58 -2.50
N THR A 103 10.35 -6.27 -3.29
CA THR A 103 9.45 -7.29 -3.88
C THR A 103 10.19 -8.14 -4.92
N PHE A 104 11.05 -7.54 -5.73
CA PHE A 104 11.88 -8.28 -6.68
C PHE A 104 12.83 -9.25 -5.95
N ASP A 105 13.53 -8.78 -4.93
CA ASP A 105 14.41 -9.60 -4.10
C ASP A 105 13.64 -10.76 -3.46
N MET A 106 12.48 -10.51 -2.89
CA MET A 106 11.63 -11.52 -2.27
C MET A 106 11.25 -12.63 -3.26
N ASN A 107 10.84 -12.27 -4.47
CA ASN A 107 10.45 -13.25 -5.49
C ASN A 107 11.65 -14.11 -5.94
N ALA A 108 12.83 -13.52 -6.09
CA ALA A 108 14.05 -14.23 -6.46
C ALA A 108 14.45 -15.26 -5.37
N TYR A 109 14.42 -14.87 -4.09
CA TYR A 109 14.71 -15.77 -2.98
C TYR A 109 13.66 -16.87 -2.81
N ARG A 110 12.38 -16.56 -3.08
CA ARG A 110 11.31 -17.56 -3.08
C ARG A 110 11.56 -18.64 -4.13
N GLU A 111 11.85 -18.28 -5.36
CA GLU A 111 12.15 -19.22 -6.43
C GLU A 111 13.38 -20.10 -6.10
N GLN A 112 14.40 -19.49 -5.51
CA GLN A 112 15.59 -20.22 -5.06
C GLN A 112 15.25 -21.23 -3.95
N LYS A 113 14.44 -20.82 -2.95
CA LYS A 113 14.00 -21.71 -1.87
C LYS A 113 13.21 -22.89 -2.42
N ASP A 114 12.22 -22.64 -3.30
CA ASP A 114 11.36 -23.70 -3.85
C ASP A 114 12.20 -24.75 -4.62
N LYS A 115 13.24 -24.32 -5.36
CA LYS A 115 14.19 -25.22 -6.03
C LYS A 115 14.99 -26.06 -5.03
N LEU A 116 15.56 -25.43 -4.01
CA LEU A 116 16.35 -26.14 -2.99
C LEU A 116 15.51 -27.07 -2.13
N GLU A 117 14.28 -26.71 -1.83
CA GLU A 117 13.33 -27.57 -1.10
C GLU A 117 13.02 -28.84 -1.92
N TYR A 118 12.74 -28.69 -3.21
CA TYR A 118 12.56 -29.82 -4.11
C TYR A 118 13.81 -30.72 -4.17
N GLU A 119 15.00 -30.13 -4.35
CA GLU A 119 16.27 -30.86 -4.38
C GLU A 119 16.56 -31.60 -3.05
N ALA A 120 16.26 -30.97 -1.92
CA ALA A 120 16.43 -31.57 -0.59
C ALA A 120 15.48 -32.78 -0.40
N MET A 121 14.23 -32.64 -0.84
CA MET A 121 13.24 -33.75 -0.78
C MET A 121 13.63 -34.91 -1.68
N VAL A 122 14.14 -34.67 -2.89
CA VAL A 122 14.61 -35.69 -3.82
C VAL A 122 15.86 -36.39 -3.28
N ARG A 123 16.73 -35.68 -2.57
CA ARG A 123 17.96 -36.26 -1.97
C ARG A 123 17.68 -37.24 -0.86
N ASN A 124 16.61 -37.04 -0.08
CA ASN A 124 16.25 -37.90 1.03
C ASN A 124 15.37 -39.07 0.54
N PRO A 125 15.83 -40.34 0.67
CA PRO A 125 15.07 -41.51 0.23
C PRO A 125 13.67 -41.63 0.87
N GLU A 126 13.48 -41.07 2.08
CA GLU A 126 12.19 -41.13 2.78
C GLU A 126 11.16 -40.14 2.23
N THR A 127 11.59 -39.11 1.49
CA THR A 127 10.71 -38.08 0.94
C THR A 127 10.74 -38.00 -0.60
N ALA A 128 11.73 -38.61 -1.23
CA ALA A 128 11.92 -38.56 -2.67
C ALA A 128 10.70 -39.09 -3.45
N TYR A 129 10.08 -40.18 -2.98
CA TYR A 129 8.90 -40.75 -3.61
C TYR A 129 7.65 -39.87 -3.55
N LEU A 130 7.63 -38.85 -2.65
CA LEU A 130 6.52 -37.93 -2.53
C LEU A 130 6.52 -36.90 -3.66
N VAL A 131 7.70 -36.51 -4.16
CA VAL A 131 7.89 -35.35 -5.10
C VAL A 131 8.43 -35.76 -6.46
N SER A 132 9.10 -36.92 -6.59
CA SER A 132 9.67 -37.42 -7.85
C SER A 132 8.95 -38.67 -8.33
N ASP A 133 8.51 -38.65 -9.60
CA ASP A 133 7.91 -39.83 -10.23
C ASP A 133 8.92 -40.98 -10.38
N GLU A 134 10.17 -40.66 -10.76
CA GLU A 134 11.24 -41.64 -10.94
C GLU A 134 11.58 -42.35 -9.63
N ALA A 135 11.65 -41.59 -8.51
CA ALA A 135 11.92 -42.19 -7.20
C ALA A 135 10.75 -43.04 -6.71
N PHE A 136 9.53 -42.64 -7.03
CA PHE A 136 8.32 -43.40 -6.69
C PHE A 136 8.26 -44.70 -7.46
N ASP A 137 8.44 -44.68 -8.78
CA ASP A 137 8.41 -45.86 -9.63
C ASP A 137 9.53 -46.84 -9.24
N LYS A 138 10.74 -46.36 -8.98
CA LYS A 138 11.86 -47.17 -8.51
C LYS A 138 11.56 -47.87 -7.19
N GLN A 139 10.98 -47.20 -6.21
CA GLN A 139 10.63 -47.81 -4.93
C GLN A 139 9.50 -48.85 -5.08
N ILE A 140 8.56 -48.62 -5.99
CA ILE A 140 7.50 -49.62 -6.30
C ILE A 140 8.09 -50.84 -6.98
N ASP A 141 9.02 -50.69 -7.92
CA ASP A 141 9.67 -51.82 -8.63
C ASP A 141 10.55 -52.65 -7.70
N GLU A 142 11.10 -52.05 -6.63
CA GLU A 142 11.87 -52.77 -5.60
C GLU A 142 10.98 -53.58 -4.64
N LEU A 143 9.66 -53.35 -4.61
CA LEU A 143 8.69 -54.10 -3.80
C LEU A 143 8.25 -55.36 -4.51
N GLY A 144 8.14 -56.44 -3.72
CA GLY A 144 7.63 -57.74 -4.21
C GLY A 144 6.09 -57.80 -4.25
N TRP A 145 5.58 -59.04 -4.44
CA TRP A 145 4.13 -59.31 -4.47
C TRP A 145 3.62 -59.93 -3.17
N SER A 146 4.31 -59.75 -2.05
CA SER A 146 3.82 -60.22 -0.76
C SER A 146 2.67 -59.35 -0.24
N ALA A 147 1.83 -59.90 0.63
CA ALA A 147 0.73 -59.13 1.23
C ALA A 147 1.22 -57.87 1.98
N LYS A 148 2.45 -57.95 2.52
CA LYS A 148 3.09 -56.80 3.18
C LYS A 148 3.54 -55.75 2.17
N ASP A 149 4.09 -56.17 1.03
CA ASP A 149 4.57 -55.25 -0.03
C ASP A 149 3.39 -54.51 -0.68
N ILE A 150 2.27 -55.19 -0.91
CA ILE A 150 1.03 -54.62 -1.41
C ILE A 150 0.48 -53.57 -0.43
N ALA A 151 0.54 -53.83 0.89
CA ALA A 151 0.11 -52.87 1.91
C ALA A 151 1.04 -51.64 1.96
N THR A 152 2.36 -51.86 1.81
CA THR A 152 3.36 -50.78 1.74
C THR A 152 3.14 -49.91 0.50
N MET A 153 2.92 -50.55 -0.67
CA MET A 153 2.61 -49.83 -1.92
C MET A 153 1.35 -48.99 -1.79
N GLY A 154 0.27 -49.53 -1.19
CA GLY A 154 -0.95 -48.77 -0.89
C GLY A 154 -0.69 -47.59 0.04
N GLY A 155 0.18 -47.75 1.06
CA GLY A 155 0.62 -46.68 1.95
C GLY A 155 1.32 -45.57 1.19
N MET A 156 2.28 -45.90 0.33
CA MET A 156 3.02 -44.91 -0.48
C MET A 156 2.11 -44.08 -1.41
N TYR A 157 1.12 -44.72 -2.05
CA TYR A 157 0.11 -43.99 -2.83
C TYR A 157 -0.72 -43.04 -1.97
N MET A 158 -1.13 -43.47 -0.78
CA MET A 158 -1.88 -42.63 0.16
C MET A 158 -1.03 -41.48 0.69
N ASP A 159 0.24 -41.70 1.04
CA ASP A 159 1.15 -40.66 1.54
C ASP A 159 1.43 -39.61 0.46
N ARG A 160 1.66 -40.04 -0.78
CA ARG A 160 1.84 -39.15 -1.92
C ARG A 160 0.57 -38.34 -2.21
N ALA A 161 -0.59 -38.99 -2.20
CA ALA A 161 -1.87 -38.31 -2.37
C ALA A 161 -2.11 -37.27 -1.24
N ALA A 162 -1.84 -37.65 0.01
CA ALA A 162 -1.96 -36.75 1.16
C ALA A 162 -0.98 -35.57 1.08
N HIS A 163 0.27 -35.81 0.64
CA HIS A 163 1.27 -34.79 0.40
C HIS A 163 0.79 -33.78 -0.66
N ASN A 164 0.33 -34.27 -1.81
CA ASN A 164 -0.16 -33.45 -2.90
C ASN A 164 -1.39 -32.61 -2.49
N ILE A 165 -2.33 -33.19 -1.73
CA ILE A 165 -3.48 -32.48 -1.20
C ILE A 165 -3.02 -31.38 -0.21
N LYS A 166 -2.12 -31.72 0.72
CA LYS A 166 -1.57 -30.76 1.69
C LYS A 166 -0.85 -29.61 0.99
N GLN A 167 -0.11 -29.88 -0.08
CA GLN A 167 0.57 -28.88 -0.88
C GLN A 167 -0.45 -28.00 -1.63
N SER A 168 -1.43 -28.59 -2.30
CA SER A 168 -2.48 -27.84 -3.03
C SER A 168 -3.31 -26.94 -2.10
N VAL A 169 -3.68 -27.43 -0.91
CA VAL A 169 -4.41 -26.62 0.08
C VAL A 169 -3.56 -25.46 0.58
N ARG A 170 -2.25 -25.68 0.78
CA ARG A 170 -1.30 -24.65 1.20
C ARG A 170 -1.15 -23.56 0.14
N ASP A 171 -0.97 -23.98 -1.12
CA ASP A 171 -0.81 -23.05 -2.25
C ASP A 171 -2.08 -22.22 -2.46
N TRP A 172 -3.25 -22.86 -2.40
CA TRP A 172 -4.53 -22.18 -2.45
C TRP A 172 -4.71 -21.16 -1.31
N PHE A 173 -4.32 -21.53 -0.08
CA PHE A 173 -4.41 -20.62 1.07
C PHE A 173 -3.45 -19.46 0.95
N ARG A 174 -2.25 -19.68 0.40
CA ARG A 174 -1.27 -18.65 0.09
C ARG A 174 -1.80 -17.65 -0.96
N GLU A 175 -2.36 -18.17 -2.07
CA GLU A 175 -2.97 -17.33 -3.10
C GLU A 175 -4.13 -16.49 -2.55
N LEU A 176 -4.95 -17.09 -1.70
CA LEU A 176 -6.04 -16.37 -1.03
C LEU A 176 -5.52 -15.23 -0.16
N LEU A 177 -4.49 -15.47 0.66
CA LEU A 177 -3.89 -14.43 1.51
C LEU A 177 -3.24 -13.33 0.67
N GLU A 178 -2.56 -13.67 -0.42
CA GLU A 178 -1.96 -12.72 -1.35
C GLU A 178 -3.03 -11.84 -2.00
N LEU A 179 -4.14 -12.42 -2.42
CA LEU A 179 -5.31 -11.69 -2.92
C LEU A 179 -5.89 -10.74 -1.86
N LEU A 180 -6.03 -11.18 -0.61
CA LEU A 180 -6.52 -10.35 0.48
C LEU A 180 -5.56 -9.20 0.80
N PHE A 181 -4.25 -9.43 0.75
CA PHE A 181 -3.23 -8.42 0.96
C PHE A 181 -3.28 -7.33 -0.12
N GLN A 182 -3.35 -7.74 -1.40
CA GLN A 182 -3.49 -6.81 -2.54
C GLN A 182 -4.81 -6.04 -2.47
N SER A 183 -5.90 -6.71 -2.07
CA SER A 183 -7.20 -6.08 -1.86
C SER A 183 -7.17 -5.04 -0.75
N ALA A 184 -6.47 -5.30 0.36
CA ALA A 184 -6.31 -4.33 1.45
C ALA A 184 -5.55 -3.08 0.99
N ALA A 185 -4.47 -3.25 0.22
CA ALA A 185 -3.73 -2.14 -0.38
C ALA A 185 -4.62 -1.29 -1.30
N LEU A 186 -5.41 -1.94 -2.17
CA LEU A 186 -6.33 -1.27 -3.08
C LEU A 186 -7.43 -0.50 -2.33
N VAL A 187 -7.97 -1.05 -1.25
CA VAL A 187 -8.97 -0.37 -0.40
C VAL A 187 -8.41 0.93 0.16
N ILE A 188 -7.19 0.91 0.68
CA ILE A 188 -6.53 2.12 1.21
C ILE A 188 -6.29 3.15 0.11
N ASP A 189 -5.81 2.74 -1.07
CA ASP A 189 -5.59 3.66 -2.20
C ASP A 189 -6.91 4.26 -2.71
N THR A 190 -8.00 3.48 -2.73
CA THR A 190 -9.33 3.95 -3.10
C THR A 190 -9.85 5.00 -2.11
N ILE A 191 -9.80 4.72 -0.81
CA ILE A 191 -10.22 5.63 0.24
C ILE A 191 -9.39 6.92 0.20
N ARG A 192 -8.07 6.79 0.06
CA ARG A 192 -7.15 7.92 -0.09
C ARG A 192 -7.53 8.80 -1.29
N THR A 193 -7.72 8.20 -2.46
CA THR A 193 -8.06 8.92 -3.68
C THR A 193 -9.38 9.67 -3.52
N PHE A 194 -10.39 9.04 -2.92
CA PHE A 194 -11.66 9.69 -2.58
C PHE A 194 -11.46 10.91 -1.67
N PHE A 195 -10.72 10.78 -0.58
CA PHE A 195 -10.47 11.90 0.32
C PHE A 195 -9.66 13.02 -0.35
N LEU A 196 -8.67 12.71 -1.18
CA LEU A 196 -7.91 13.71 -1.92
C LEU A 196 -8.79 14.49 -2.90
N ILE A 197 -9.70 13.82 -3.62
CA ILE A 197 -10.66 14.47 -4.52
C ILE A 197 -11.58 15.40 -3.72
N VAL A 198 -12.16 14.95 -2.62
CA VAL A 198 -13.05 15.76 -1.79
C VAL A 198 -12.30 16.98 -1.21
N LEU A 199 -11.10 16.77 -0.67
CA LEU A 199 -10.27 17.84 -0.13
C LEU A 199 -9.84 18.84 -1.23
N ALA A 200 -9.52 18.36 -2.44
CA ALA A 200 -9.17 19.21 -3.55
C ALA A 200 -10.36 20.08 -4.01
N ILE A 201 -11.55 19.50 -4.14
CA ILE A 201 -12.76 20.21 -4.58
C ILE A 201 -13.21 21.23 -3.53
N LEU A 202 -13.16 20.88 -2.25
CA LEU A 202 -13.58 21.76 -1.14
C LEU A 202 -12.46 22.71 -0.66
N GLY A 203 -11.23 22.51 -1.12
CA GLY A 203 -10.08 23.33 -0.72
C GLY A 203 -10.29 24.82 -0.92
N PRO A 204 -10.74 25.33 -2.10
CA PRO A 204 -10.99 26.73 -2.32
C PRO A 204 -11.95 27.35 -1.28
N ILE A 205 -12.96 26.59 -0.83
CA ILE A 205 -13.91 27.05 0.20
C ILE A 205 -13.21 27.15 1.56
N ALA A 206 -12.38 26.18 1.92
CA ALA A 206 -11.61 26.23 3.18
C ALA A 206 -10.67 27.46 3.20
N PHE A 207 -10.04 27.78 2.06
CA PHE A 207 -9.24 29.00 1.90
C PHE A 207 -10.10 30.25 2.04
N ALA A 208 -11.28 30.29 1.41
CA ALA A 208 -12.18 31.43 1.50
C ALA A 208 -12.66 31.71 2.93
N ILE A 209 -13.00 30.65 3.69
CA ILE A 209 -13.41 30.77 5.10
C ILE A 209 -12.25 31.27 5.96
N SER A 210 -11.01 30.90 5.65
CA SER A 210 -9.83 31.31 6.42
C SER A 210 -9.55 32.83 6.35
N VAL A 211 -10.19 33.57 5.42
CA VAL A 211 -10.10 35.02 5.33
C VAL A 211 -10.74 35.68 6.55
N TYR A 212 -11.81 35.11 7.08
CA TYR A 212 -12.53 35.68 8.23
C TYR A 212 -11.72 35.57 9.52
N ASP A 213 -11.80 36.63 10.35
CA ASP A 213 -11.17 36.61 11.68
C ASP A 213 -11.77 35.47 12.53
N GLY A 214 -10.90 34.72 13.23
CA GLY A 214 -11.27 33.56 14.03
C GLY A 214 -11.22 32.23 13.27
N PHE A 215 -11.31 32.24 11.93
CA PHE A 215 -11.26 31.02 11.10
C PHE A 215 -9.91 30.77 10.43
N GLN A 216 -8.88 31.48 10.86
CA GLN A 216 -7.53 31.41 10.27
C GLN A 216 -6.91 29.99 10.32
N ALA A 217 -7.21 29.24 11.37
CA ALA A 217 -6.74 27.88 11.55
C ALA A 217 -7.26 26.90 10.47
N THR A 218 -8.39 27.22 9.81
CA THR A 218 -8.99 26.38 8.77
C THR A 218 -8.02 26.10 7.62
N LEU A 219 -7.23 27.11 7.23
CA LEU A 219 -6.21 26.97 6.19
C LEU A 219 -5.14 25.94 6.58
N THR A 220 -4.56 26.11 7.76
CA THR A 220 -3.52 25.21 8.26
C THR A 220 -4.04 23.79 8.44
N GLN A 221 -5.25 23.65 9.00
CA GLN A 221 -5.89 22.34 9.16
C GLN A 221 -6.16 21.65 7.83
N TRP A 222 -6.60 22.41 6.81
CA TRP A 222 -6.82 21.87 5.48
C TRP A 222 -5.51 21.37 4.85
N ILE A 223 -4.44 22.19 4.90
CA ILE A 223 -3.13 21.82 4.35
C ILE A 223 -2.59 20.57 5.05
N THR A 224 -2.63 20.54 6.38
CA THR A 224 -2.18 19.39 7.17
C THR A 224 -2.96 18.14 6.78
N ARG A 225 -4.28 18.23 6.68
CA ARG A 225 -5.12 17.10 6.33
C ARG A 225 -4.88 16.60 4.90
N TYR A 226 -4.69 17.52 3.95
CA TYR A 226 -4.38 17.16 2.57
C TYR A 226 -3.04 16.42 2.47
N ILE A 227 -2.00 16.94 3.13
CA ILE A 227 -0.67 16.31 3.16
C ILE A 227 -0.73 14.96 3.88
N SER A 228 -1.44 14.87 5.00
CA SER A 228 -1.63 13.63 5.74
C SER A 228 -2.23 12.53 4.85
N VAL A 229 -3.35 12.82 4.20
CA VAL A 229 -4.00 11.84 3.28
C VAL A 229 -3.10 11.53 2.09
N TYR A 230 -2.34 12.51 1.58
CA TYR A 230 -1.40 12.28 0.48
C TYR A 230 -0.32 11.27 0.86
N LEU A 231 0.16 11.32 2.09
CA LEU A 231 1.22 10.44 2.62
C LEU A 231 0.74 9.01 2.91
N TRP A 232 -0.56 8.71 2.88
CA TRP A 232 -1.03 7.32 3.07
C TRP A 232 -0.39 6.35 2.06
N LEU A 233 -0.24 6.74 0.79
CA LEU A 233 0.38 5.89 -0.22
C LEU A 233 1.87 5.63 0.07
N PRO A 234 2.74 6.64 0.26
CA PRO A 234 4.12 6.41 0.65
C PRO A 234 4.28 5.54 1.91
N VAL A 235 3.42 5.74 2.92
CA VAL A 235 3.46 4.93 4.15
C VAL A 235 3.03 3.50 3.88
N SER A 236 2.04 3.29 3.02
CA SER A 236 1.63 1.97 2.53
C SER A 236 2.78 1.25 1.82
N ASP A 237 3.47 1.94 0.91
CA ASP A 237 4.62 1.39 0.18
C ASP A 237 5.79 1.04 1.11
N LEU A 238 6.09 1.90 2.09
CA LEU A 238 7.10 1.64 3.12
C LEU A 238 6.73 0.43 3.98
N PHE A 239 5.48 0.35 4.41
CA PHE A 239 5.00 -0.79 5.20
C PHE A 239 5.15 -2.11 4.43
N SER A 240 4.74 -2.14 3.17
CA SER A 240 4.91 -3.29 2.28
C SER A 240 6.37 -3.63 2.05
N SER A 241 7.23 -2.63 1.87
CA SER A 241 8.67 -2.80 1.71
C SER A 241 9.31 -3.46 2.94
N ILE A 242 8.91 -3.02 4.15
CA ILE A 242 9.38 -3.61 5.41
C ILE A 242 8.94 -5.08 5.52
N LEU A 243 7.67 -5.38 5.20
CA LEU A 243 7.16 -6.75 5.20
C LEU A 243 7.90 -7.64 4.19
N ALA A 244 8.11 -7.16 2.98
CA ALA A 244 8.88 -7.86 1.96
C ALA A 244 10.32 -8.13 2.44
N ARG A 245 10.97 -7.15 3.10
CA ARG A 245 12.31 -7.33 3.66
C ARG A 245 12.36 -8.39 4.75
N ILE A 246 11.38 -8.42 5.65
CA ILE A 246 11.28 -9.46 6.68
C ILE A 246 11.14 -10.83 6.01
N GLN A 247 10.30 -10.96 4.97
CA GLN A 247 10.15 -12.21 4.23
C GLN A 247 11.44 -12.63 3.54
N VAL A 248 12.21 -11.70 2.96
CA VAL A 248 13.54 -11.98 2.39
C VAL A 248 14.48 -12.56 3.45
N LEU A 249 14.55 -11.95 4.62
CA LEU A 249 15.41 -12.45 5.71
C LEU A 249 15.02 -13.85 6.16
N MET A 250 13.73 -14.16 6.19
CA MET A 250 13.24 -15.51 6.51
C MET A 250 13.59 -16.50 5.41
N LEU A 251 13.38 -16.14 4.14
CA LEU A 251 13.76 -16.98 3.01
C LEU A 251 15.26 -17.28 2.97
N GLN A 252 16.10 -16.29 3.28
CA GLN A 252 17.54 -16.49 3.38
C GLN A 252 17.92 -17.49 4.47
N LYS A 253 17.24 -17.44 5.62
CA LYS A 253 17.44 -18.42 6.69
C LYS A 253 17.00 -19.82 6.27
N ASP A 254 15.82 -19.94 5.64
CA ASP A 254 15.31 -21.22 5.13
C ASP A 254 16.27 -21.83 4.09
N ILE A 255 16.81 -21.00 3.17
CA ILE A 255 17.81 -21.41 2.17
C ILE A 255 19.09 -21.91 2.84
N GLN A 256 19.54 -21.27 3.91
CA GLN A 256 20.70 -21.69 4.66
C GLN A 256 20.46 -23.05 5.34
N GLU A 257 19.29 -23.26 5.92
CA GLU A 257 18.90 -24.56 6.53
C GLU A 257 18.79 -25.67 5.48
N LEU A 258 18.18 -25.38 4.32
CA LEU A 258 18.06 -26.33 3.20
C LEU A 258 19.41 -26.71 2.58
N SER A 259 20.43 -25.90 2.77
CA SER A 259 21.80 -26.17 2.29
C SER A 259 22.51 -27.24 3.14
N ASP A 260 22.02 -27.55 4.35
CA ASP A 260 22.53 -28.64 5.18
C ASP A 260 22.06 -30.01 4.61
N PRO A 261 22.98 -30.94 4.27
CA PRO A 261 22.60 -32.23 3.72
C PRO A 261 21.72 -33.09 4.65
N ASN A 262 21.76 -32.85 5.95
CA ASN A 262 21.01 -33.63 6.95
C ASN A 262 19.66 -32.98 7.28
N PHE A 263 19.36 -31.80 6.75
CA PHE A 263 18.11 -31.11 7.00
C PHE A 263 16.96 -31.74 6.20
N VAL A 264 15.91 -32.13 6.89
CA VAL A 264 14.67 -32.60 6.28
C VAL A 264 13.67 -31.44 6.29
N PRO A 265 13.21 -31.00 5.12
CA PRO A 265 12.27 -29.87 5.06
C PRO A 265 10.99 -30.21 5.81
N ASP A 266 10.69 -29.44 6.86
CA ASP A 266 9.37 -29.44 7.47
C ASP A 266 8.46 -28.47 6.70
N SER A 267 7.37 -29.00 6.20
CA SER A 267 6.43 -28.28 5.33
C SER A 267 5.64 -27.18 6.04
N SER A 268 6.15 -26.57 7.12
CA SER A 268 5.45 -25.55 7.89
C SER A 268 5.80 -24.13 7.43
N ASN A 269 5.10 -23.63 6.40
CA ASN A 269 5.13 -22.21 6.02
C ASN A 269 4.30 -21.32 6.98
N SER A 270 4.15 -21.70 8.24
CA SER A 270 3.28 -21.02 9.22
C SER A 270 3.70 -19.58 9.45
N VAL A 271 4.99 -19.29 9.40
CA VAL A 271 5.52 -17.95 9.67
C VAL A 271 5.17 -16.97 8.54
N TYR A 272 5.25 -17.41 7.29
CA TYR A 272 4.81 -16.60 6.13
C TYR A 272 3.33 -16.19 6.24
N ILE A 273 2.47 -17.14 6.60
CA ILE A 273 1.03 -16.92 6.80
C ILE A 273 0.79 -15.86 7.88
N ILE A 274 1.49 -15.96 9.00
CA ILE A 274 1.38 -14.99 10.11
C ILE A 274 1.76 -13.59 9.63
N PHE A 275 2.86 -13.42 8.88
CA PHE A 275 3.27 -12.12 8.37
C PHE A 275 2.30 -11.55 7.32
N MET A 276 1.67 -12.39 6.51
CA MET A 276 0.62 -11.94 5.59
C MET A 276 -0.61 -11.42 6.34
N ILE A 277 -1.03 -12.11 7.40
CA ILE A 277 -2.14 -11.65 8.25
C ILE A 277 -1.79 -10.33 8.96
N ILE A 278 -0.57 -10.21 9.51
CA ILE A 278 -0.07 -8.97 10.11
C ILE A 278 -0.08 -7.84 9.06
N GLY A 279 0.32 -8.14 7.83
CA GLY A 279 0.29 -7.21 6.72
C GLY A 279 -1.11 -6.69 6.41
N ILE A 280 -2.08 -7.58 6.29
CA ILE A 280 -3.49 -7.21 6.04
C ILE A 280 -4.03 -6.31 7.16
N ILE A 281 -3.80 -6.67 8.43
CA ILE A 281 -4.25 -5.87 9.58
C ILE A 281 -3.51 -4.53 9.59
N GLY A 282 -2.21 -4.52 9.33
CA GLY A 282 -1.36 -3.34 9.32
C GLY A 282 -1.82 -2.29 8.31
N TYR A 283 -2.29 -2.68 7.15
CA TYR A 283 -2.83 -1.75 6.15
C TYR A 283 -3.97 -0.89 6.72
N PHE A 284 -4.89 -1.47 7.50
CA PHE A 284 -6.00 -0.75 8.09
C PHE A 284 -5.59 0.23 9.21
N THR A 285 -4.35 0.14 9.70
CA THR A 285 -3.82 1.10 10.69
C THR A 285 -3.19 2.33 10.05
N ILE A 286 -2.86 2.32 8.74
CA ILE A 286 -2.20 3.42 8.03
C ILE A 286 -2.93 4.75 8.18
N PRO A 287 -4.27 4.84 7.99
CA PRO A 287 -4.99 6.11 8.13
C PRO A 287 -4.92 6.72 9.53
N THR A 288 -4.63 5.93 10.56
CA THR A 288 -4.50 6.40 11.94
C THR A 288 -3.07 6.73 12.33
N ALA A 289 -2.09 6.26 11.57
CA ALA A 289 -0.67 6.48 11.83
C ALA A 289 -0.14 7.79 11.22
N VAL A 290 -0.87 8.37 10.26
CA VAL A 290 -0.53 9.59 9.52
C VAL A 290 -1.60 10.65 9.70
#